data_1ea5e189a8f6314eb24d825a04f6eb8e
#
_entry.id   1ea5e189a8f6314eb24d825a04f6eb8e
#
_cell.length_a   1.000
_cell.length_b   1.000
_cell.length_c   1.000
_cell.angle_alpha   90.00
_cell.angle_beta   90.00
_cell.angle_gamma   90.00
#
_symmetry.space_group_name_H-M   'P 1'
#
loop_
_entity.id
_entity.type
_entity.pdbx_description
1 polymer ?
#
loop_
_entity_poly.entity_id
_entity_poly.type
_entity_poly.pdbx_seq_one_letter_code
_entity_poly.pdbx_strand_id
1 'polypeptide(L)'
;MLTNNNQAVIKNLARASLKHNRRRYLVIFLAILLSAFMLFSVLTVGVTYFKMWKIQNLRLNGAEFDAIMYGATDEQMEKLRDNADITEVGVLAIAGFIDGSEKNDMADTSLAWVDDTFWDKMQAPARKYVKGRYPTKKNEVMVTPKALKECGLGDYGIGDSFRVKWTNPQGVQQDLDFTICGIWDGYGTKNTFYVSKAFYDASGWSIDSVSSGRIMMNFRQKIMTTEQ
;
A
#
# COMPACT_ATOMS: atom_id res chain seq x y z
N MET A 1 -18.94 -54.77 -45.32
CA MET A 1 -19.79 -54.07 -44.32
C MET A 1 -19.95 -52.63 -44.77
N LEU A 2 -21.14 -52.24 -45.26
CA LEU A 2 -21.45 -50.86 -45.64
C LEU A 2 -21.66 -50.08 -44.35
N THR A 3 -20.80 -49.10 -44.07
CA THR A 3 -20.95 -48.15 -42.95
C THR A 3 -22.23 -47.35 -43.22
N ASN A 4 -23.25 -47.61 -42.42
CA ASN A 4 -24.53 -46.92 -42.50
C ASN A 4 -24.40 -45.51 -41.96
N ASN A 5 -24.10 -44.56 -42.84
CA ASN A 5 -23.90 -43.16 -42.47
C ASN A 5 -25.24 -42.40 -42.48
N ASN A 6 -26.08 -42.64 -41.44
CA ASN A 6 -27.39 -42.00 -41.27
C ASN A 6 -27.32 -40.53 -40.79
N GLN A 7 -26.18 -39.87 -40.92
CA GLN A 7 -26.02 -38.48 -40.48
C GLN A 7 -27.02 -37.51 -41.11
N ALA A 8 -27.38 -37.72 -42.39
CA ALA A 8 -28.37 -36.89 -43.07
C ALA A 8 -29.79 -37.07 -42.47
N VAL A 9 -30.17 -38.31 -42.14
CA VAL A 9 -31.45 -38.59 -41.49
C VAL A 9 -31.52 -38.03 -40.09
N ILE A 10 -30.47 -38.21 -39.29
CA ILE A 10 -30.36 -37.63 -37.94
C ILE A 10 -30.46 -36.10 -37.97
N LYS A 11 -29.78 -35.44 -38.92
CA LYS A 11 -29.78 -33.99 -39.10
C LYS A 11 -31.17 -33.48 -39.51
N ASN A 12 -31.88 -34.19 -40.38
CA ASN A 12 -33.25 -33.85 -40.80
C ASN A 12 -34.27 -34.06 -39.66
N LEU A 13 -34.14 -35.14 -38.89
CA LEU A 13 -34.97 -35.40 -37.71
C LEU A 13 -34.77 -34.31 -36.63
N ALA A 14 -33.51 -33.96 -36.35
CA ALA A 14 -33.18 -32.91 -35.41
C ALA A 14 -33.77 -31.55 -35.85
N ARG A 15 -33.67 -31.19 -37.13
CA ARG A 15 -34.25 -29.94 -37.66
C ARG A 15 -35.79 -29.95 -37.58
N ALA A 16 -36.45 -31.07 -37.89
CA ALA A 16 -37.91 -31.22 -37.79
C ALA A 16 -38.35 -31.06 -36.32
N SER A 17 -37.68 -31.71 -35.38
CA SER A 17 -37.94 -31.60 -33.94
C SER A 17 -37.74 -30.18 -33.41
N LEU A 18 -36.66 -29.49 -33.83
CA LEU A 18 -36.41 -28.09 -33.48
C LEU A 18 -37.50 -27.17 -34.03
N LYS A 19 -37.99 -27.41 -35.26
CA LYS A 19 -39.03 -26.60 -35.88
C LYS A 19 -40.39 -26.78 -35.19
N HIS A 20 -40.72 -28.04 -34.81
CA HIS A 20 -41.99 -28.36 -34.14
C HIS A 20 -42.04 -27.83 -32.69
N ASN A 21 -40.93 -27.88 -31.95
CA ASN A 21 -40.85 -27.51 -30.52
C ASN A 21 -40.13 -26.17 -30.27
N ARG A 22 -40.17 -25.23 -31.21
CA ARG A 22 -39.41 -23.97 -31.13
C ARG A 22 -39.55 -23.22 -29.81
N ARG A 23 -40.78 -23.08 -29.27
CA ARG A 23 -41.03 -22.39 -28.01
C ARG A 23 -40.31 -23.06 -26.83
N ARG A 24 -40.38 -24.39 -26.77
CA ARG A 24 -39.72 -25.18 -25.71
C ARG A 24 -38.20 -25.03 -25.76
N TYR A 25 -37.60 -25.15 -26.94
CA TYR A 25 -36.14 -25.00 -27.10
C TYR A 25 -35.69 -23.54 -26.84
N LEU A 26 -36.48 -22.54 -27.19
CA LEU A 26 -36.21 -21.16 -26.91
C LEU A 26 -36.18 -20.90 -25.40
N VAL A 27 -37.13 -21.43 -24.64
CA VAL A 27 -37.17 -21.31 -23.18
C VAL A 27 -35.95 -21.99 -22.55
N ILE A 28 -35.59 -23.20 -22.98
CA ILE A 28 -34.40 -23.90 -22.48
C ILE A 28 -33.13 -23.09 -22.81
N PHE A 29 -33.01 -22.58 -24.03
CA PHE A 29 -31.86 -21.77 -24.43
C PHE A 29 -31.72 -20.49 -23.57
N LEU A 30 -32.83 -19.78 -23.37
CA LEU A 30 -32.86 -18.60 -22.52
C LEU A 30 -32.51 -18.93 -21.05
N ALA A 31 -32.98 -20.06 -20.53
CA ALA A 31 -32.65 -20.52 -19.18
C ALA A 31 -31.14 -20.79 -19.04
N ILE A 32 -30.54 -21.49 -20.00
CA ILE A 32 -29.09 -21.77 -20.02
C ILE A 32 -28.29 -20.44 -20.13
N LEU A 33 -28.72 -19.56 -21.02
CA LEU A 33 -28.08 -18.27 -21.25
C LEU A 33 -28.12 -17.40 -20.00
N LEU A 34 -29.28 -17.32 -19.32
CA LEU A 34 -29.46 -16.62 -18.07
C LEU A 34 -28.57 -17.18 -16.95
N SER A 35 -28.52 -18.50 -16.81
CA SER A 35 -27.68 -19.19 -15.83
C SER A 35 -26.21 -18.91 -16.08
N ALA A 36 -25.73 -18.99 -17.31
CA ALA A 36 -24.38 -18.70 -17.71
C ALA A 36 -24.03 -17.19 -17.43
N PHE A 37 -24.96 -16.29 -17.77
CA PHE A 37 -24.80 -14.88 -17.53
C PHE A 37 -24.71 -14.57 -16.03
N MET A 38 -25.54 -15.18 -15.19
CA MET A 38 -25.48 -15.01 -13.73
C MET A 38 -24.14 -15.50 -13.18
N LEU A 39 -23.68 -16.69 -13.56
CA LEU A 39 -22.38 -17.21 -13.12
C LEU A 39 -21.24 -16.27 -13.52
N PHE A 40 -21.22 -15.85 -14.79
CA PHE A 40 -20.20 -14.93 -15.28
C PHE A 40 -20.23 -13.59 -14.55
N SER A 41 -21.41 -13.03 -14.27
CA SER A 41 -21.58 -11.79 -13.54
C SER A 41 -21.03 -11.89 -12.12
N VAL A 42 -21.37 -12.96 -11.39
CA VAL A 42 -20.90 -13.18 -10.02
C VAL A 42 -19.37 -13.29 -9.98
N LEU A 43 -18.77 -14.06 -10.88
CA LEU A 43 -17.32 -14.22 -10.96
C LEU A 43 -16.63 -12.88 -11.30
N THR A 44 -17.19 -12.13 -12.26
CA THR A 44 -16.62 -10.84 -12.67
C THR A 44 -16.67 -9.82 -11.53
N VAL A 45 -17.82 -9.70 -10.85
CA VAL A 45 -17.97 -8.80 -9.70
C VAL A 45 -17.02 -9.21 -8.59
N GLY A 46 -16.92 -10.49 -8.25
CA GLY A 46 -16.01 -10.99 -7.23
C GLY A 46 -14.56 -10.63 -7.50
N VAL A 47 -14.05 -10.95 -8.68
CA VAL A 47 -12.65 -10.61 -9.06
C VAL A 47 -12.41 -9.10 -9.05
N THR A 48 -13.38 -8.34 -9.55
CA THR A 48 -13.27 -6.86 -9.57
C THR A 48 -13.23 -6.28 -8.16
N TYR A 49 -14.08 -6.79 -7.27
CA TYR A 49 -14.12 -6.37 -5.87
C TYR A 49 -12.77 -6.58 -5.16
N PHE A 50 -12.18 -7.78 -5.28
CA PHE A 50 -10.87 -8.06 -4.69
C PHE A 50 -9.75 -7.17 -5.25
N LYS A 51 -9.73 -6.92 -6.56
CA LYS A 51 -8.77 -6.00 -7.17
C LYS A 51 -8.94 -4.56 -6.67
N MET A 52 -10.17 -4.09 -6.58
CA MET A 52 -10.46 -2.74 -6.07
C MET A 52 -10.07 -2.61 -4.59
N TRP A 53 -10.36 -3.62 -3.78
CA TRP A 53 -10.00 -3.63 -2.36
C TRP A 53 -8.47 -3.55 -2.17
N LYS A 54 -7.70 -4.32 -2.92
CA LYS A 54 -6.23 -4.28 -2.91
C LYS A 54 -5.70 -2.88 -3.29
N ILE A 55 -6.21 -2.29 -4.37
CA ILE A 55 -5.81 -0.95 -4.81
C ILE A 55 -6.20 0.10 -3.77
N GLN A 56 -7.36 -0.03 -3.15
CA GLN A 56 -7.84 0.90 -2.16
C GLN A 56 -6.99 0.86 -0.88
N ASN A 57 -6.63 -0.33 -0.41
CA ASN A 57 -5.69 -0.50 0.71
C ASN A 57 -4.32 0.12 0.40
N LEU A 58 -3.78 -0.13 -0.77
CA LEU A 58 -2.52 0.48 -1.20
C LEU A 58 -2.60 2.02 -1.20
N ARG A 59 -3.71 2.58 -1.69
CA ARG A 59 -3.93 4.03 -1.72
C ARG A 59 -4.09 4.65 -0.34
N LEU A 60 -4.75 3.96 0.58
CA LEU A 60 -4.97 4.43 1.94
C LEU A 60 -3.72 4.33 2.82
N ASN A 61 -3.02 3.22 2.73
CA ASN A 61 -1.88 2.91 3.58
C ASN A 61 -0.55 3.44 3.01
N GLY A 62 -0.46 3.64 1.69
CA GLY A 62 0.77 4.05 1.01
C GLY A 62 1.84 2.98 0.98
N ALA A 63 1.49 1.74 1.29
CA ALA A 63 2.37 0.57 1.26
C ALA A 63 1.54 -0.72 1.11
N GLU A 64 2.15 -1.77 0.60
CA GLU A 64 1.57 -3.11 0.49
C GLU A 64 2.11 -3.98 1.62
N PHE A 65 1.23 -4.40 2.52
CA PHE A 65 1.53 -5.32 3.63
C PHE A 65 0.27 -6.09 4.04
N ASP A 66 0.47 -7.24 4.67
CA ASP A 66 -0.63 -8.11 5.10
C ASP A 66 -1.07 -7.83 6.54
N ALA A 67 -0.12 -7.44 7.43
CA ALA A 67 -0.42 -7.09 8.82
C ALA A 67 0.47 -5.96 9.33
N ILE A 68 0.00 -5.27 10.37
CA ILE A 68 0.72 -4.22 11.07
C ILE A 68 0.68 -4.46 12.58
N MET A 69 1.81 -4.27 13.24
CA MET A 69 1.94 -4.24 14.69
C MET A 69 2.40 -2.83 15.11
N TYR A 70 1.80 -2.30 16.16
CA TYR A 70 2.14 -0.99 16.71
C TYR A 70 3.00 -1.17 17.97
N GLY A 71 4.21 -0.65 17.92
CA GLY A 71 5.21 -0.82 18.96
C GLY A 71 5.76 -2.26 18.98
N ALA A 72 7.07 -2.40 18.99
CA ALA A 72 7.71 -3.70 19.16
C ALA A 72 9.04 -3.54 19.89
N THR A 73 9.25 -4.38 20.89
CA THR A 73 10.56 -4.50 21.53
C THR A 73 11.56 -5.21 20.61
N ASP A 74 12.84 -5.07 20.88
CA ASP A 74 13.89 -5.74 20.10
C ASP A 74 13.69 -7.27 20.07
N GLU A 75 13.30 -7.88 21.21
CA GLU A 75 13.00 -9.32 21.29
C GLU A 75 11.81 -9.71 20.38
N GLN A 76 10.77 -8.89 20.32
CA GLN A 76 9.64 -9.12 19.43
C GLN A 76 10.06 -8.98 17.97
N MET A 77 10.90 -8.00 17.64
CA MET A 77 11.42 -7.79 16.30
C MET A 77 12.26 -8.98 15.82
N GLU A 78 13.12 -9.55 16.68
CA GLU A 78 13.88 -10.75 16.36
C GLU A 78 12.94 -11.94 16.11
N LYS A 79 11.95 -12.17 16.98
CA LYS A 79 10.96 -13.25 16.78
C LYS A 79 10.18 -13.10 15.47
N LEU A 80 9.84 -11.88 15.07
CA LEU A 80 9.15 -11.64 13.79
C LEU A 80 10.05 -11.95 12.59
N ARG A 81 11.34 -11.60 12.66
CA ARG A 81 12.31 -11.86 11.58
C ARG A 81 12.67 -13.34 11.46
N ASP A 82 12.69 -14.06 12.57
CA ASP A 82 13.02 -15.48 12.62
C ASP A 82 11.82 -16.39 12.29
N ASN A 83 10.63 -15.82 12.18
CA ASN A 83 9.42 -16.59 11.88
C ASN A 83 9.39 -17.00 10.40
N ALA A 84 9.37 -18.34 10.15
CA ALA A 84 9.38 -18.91 8.81
C ALA A 84 8.16 -18.56 7.95
N ASP A 85 7.05 -18.17 8.56
CA ASP A 85 5.82 -17.79 7.87
C ASP A 85 5.82 -16.31 7.45
N ILE A 86 6.72 -15.50 8.01
CA ILE A 86 6.90 -14.08 7.65
C ILE A 86 7.99 -13.98 6.59
N THR A 87 7.65 -13.41 5.45
CA THR A 87 8.60 -13.25 4.33
C THR A 87 9.34 -11.93 4.37
N GLU A 88 8.70 -10.90 4.92
CA GLU A 88 9.23 -9.54 4.98
C GLU A 88 8.74 -8.85 6.24
N VAL A 89 9.66 -8.15 6.90
CA VAL A 89 9.37 -7.26 8.03
C VAL A 89 9.91 -5.89 7.69
N GLY A 90 9.03 -4.91 7.59
CA GLY A 90 9.37 -3.52 7.31
C GLY A 90 9.04 -2.63 8.51
N VAL A 91 9.87 -1.62 8.76
CA VAL A 91 9.75 -0.71 9.89
C VAL A 91 9.50 0.71 9.43
N LEU A 92 8.50 1.36 10.05
CA LEU A 92 8.33 2.81 10.02
C LEU A 92 8.33 3.31 11.46
N ALA A 93 9.29 4.17 11.79
CA ALA A 93 9.45 4.73 13.12
C ALA A 93 9.31 6.26 13.07
N ILE A 94 8.42 6.80 13.90
CA ILE A 94 8.28 8.24 14.07
C ILE A 94 9.49 8.77 14.84
N ALA A 95 10.09 9.83 14.33
CA ALA A 95 11.24 10.51 14.90
C ALA A 95 10.88 11.91 15.47
N GLY A 96 9.59 12.20 15.56
CA GLY A 96 9.05 13.45 16.09
C GLY A 96 8.07 14.14 15.17
N PHE A 97 7.68 15.32 15.57
CA PHE A 97 6.74 16.17 14.85
C PHE A 97 7.35 17.54 14.62
N ILE A 98 7.02 18.13 13.47
CA ILE A 98 7.37 19.52 13.17
C ILE A 98 6.24 20.39 13.70
N ASP A 99 6.54 21.26 14.66
CA ASP A 99 5.59 22.17 15.28
C ASP A 99 5.46 23.48 14.48
N GLY A 100 6.37 23.71 13.56
CA GLY A 100 6.39 24.87 12.70
C GLY A 100 7.63 24.90 11.80
N SER A 101 7.60 25.80 10.82
CA SER A 101 8.74 26.12 9.96
C SER A 101 8.99 27.63 9.94
N GLU A 102 10.07 28.05 9.30
CA GLU A 102 10.37 29.49 9.09
C GLU A 102 9.27 30.24 8.33
N LYS A 103 8.38 29.53 7.61
CA LYS A 103 7.29 30.12 6.81
C LYS A 103 5.88 29.75 7.29
N ASN A 104 5.76 28.77 8.18
CA ASN A 104 4.48 28.35 8.72
C ASN A 104 4.64 27.81 10.15
N ASP A 105 4.16 28.56 11.13
CA ASP A 105 4.24 28.19 12.55
C ASP A 105 3.27 27.06 12.94
N MET A 106 2.33 26.67 12.07
CA MET A 106 1.31 25.65 12.33
C MET A 106 1.50 24.41 11.43
N ALA A 107 2.74 24.01 11.17
CA ALA A 107 3.03 22.84 10.36
C ALA A 107 2.64 21.56 11.12
N ASP A 108 1.71 20.79 10.55
CA ASP A 108 1.32 19.45 11.04
C ASP A 108 2.04 18.40 10.20
N THR A 109 3.31 18.18 10.47
CA THR A 109 4.17 17.28 9.70
C THR A 109 4.98 16.40 10.64
N SER A 110 4.96 15.09 10.40
CA SER A 110 5.78 14.14 11.14
C SER A 110 7.16 13.96 10.49
N LEU A 111 8.16 13.68 11.32
CA LEU A 111 9.44 13.12 10.91
C LEU A 111 9.38 11.61 11.12
N ALA A 112 9.79 10.83 10.13
CA ALA A 112 9.79 9.37 10.22
C ALA A 112 11.04 8.79 9.55
N TRP A 113 11.58 7.74 10.15
CA TRP A 113 12.54 6.87 9.53
C TRP A 113 11.86 5.59 9.07
N VAL A 114 12.27 5.07 7.92
CA VAL A 114 11.84 3.76 7.43
C VAL A 114 13.05 2.92 7.06
N ASP A 115 12.95 1.62 7.24
CA ASP A 115 14.00 0.69 6.84
C ASP A 115 13.94 0.36 5.34
N ASP A 116 15.00 -0.29 4.83
CA ASP A 116 15.12 -0.63 3.42
C ASP A 116 13.99 -1.57 2.96
N THR A 117 13.54 -2.49 3.82
CA THR A 117 12.45 -3.41 3.49
C THR A 117 11.15 -2.67 3.27
N PHE A 118 10.82 -1.72 4.15
CA PHE A 118 9.63 -0.90 3.98
C PHE A 118 9.75 -0.01 2.74
N TRP A 119 10.88 0.71 2.60
CA TRP A 119 11.09 1.63 1.49
C TRP A 119 11.10 0.94 0.14
N ASP A 120 11.93 -0.10 -0.04
CA ASP A 120 12.20 -0.70 -1.34
C ASP A 120 11.17 -1.74 -1.78
N LYS A 121 10.48 -2.39 -0.83
CA LYS A 121 9.55 -3.46 -1.13
C LYS A 121 8.09 -3.07 -0.86
N MET A 122 7.77 -2.69 0.37
CA MET A 122 6.38 -2.46 0.77
C MET A 122 5.82 -1.15 0.22
N GLN A 123 6.62 -0.09 0.20
CA GLN A 123 6.18 1.22 -0.30
C GLN A 123 6.37 1.39 -1.81
N ALA A 124 7.26 0.60 -2.43
CA ALA A 124 7.53 0.69 -3.86
C ALA A 124 6.28 0.67 -4.76
N PRO A 125 5.28 -0.21 -4.52
CA PRO A 125 4.06 -0.23 -5.35
C PRO A 125 3.19 1.03 -5.23
N ALA A 126 3.34 1.79 -4.14
CA ALA A 126 2.59 3.02 -3.90
C ALA A 126 3.28 4.27 -4.44
N ARG A 127 4.58 4.19 -4.75
CA ARG A 127 5.36 5.34 -5.25
C ARG A 127 5.04 5.64 -6.71
N LYS A 128 4.84 6.91 -7.02
CA LYS A 128 4.65 7.41 -8.40
C LYS A 128 5.98 7.84 -9.00
N TYR A 129 6.78 8.57 -8.22
CA TYR A 129 8.13 8.96 -8.60
C TYR A 129 9.01 9.22 -7.38
N VAL A 130 10.32 9.13 -7.61
CA VAL A 130 11.38 9.53 -6.67
C VAL A 130 12.41 10.32 -7.44
N LYS A 131 12.81 11.47 -6.90
CA LYS A 131 13.92 12.29 -7.38
C LYS A 131 14.93 12.46 -6.26
N GLY A 132 16.23 12.39 -6.56
CA GLY A 132 17.27 12.41 -5.54
C GLY A 132 17.43 11.04 -4.85
N ARG A 133 17.73 11.04 -3.57
CA ARG A 133 18.04 9.82 -2.80
C ARG A 133 17.39 9.84 -1.41
N TYR A 134 17.35 8.69 -0.76
CA TYR A 134 16.95 8.56 0.63
C TYR A 134 18.00 9.22 1.56
N PRO A 135 17.59 9.85 2.69
CA PRO A 135 18.48 10.52 3.62
C PRO A 135 19.51 9.58 4.27
N THR A 136 20.77 9.97 4.28
CA THR A 136 21.84 9.23 4.93
C THR A 136 22.50 10.02 6.06
N LYS A 137 22.53 11.36 5.95
CA LYS A 137 23.10 12.23 6.97
C LYS A 137 22.02 12.74 7.93
N LYS A 138 22.43 13.07 9.15
CA LYS A 138 21.51 13.49 10.21
C LYS A 138 20.67 14.73 9.87
N ASN A 139 21.19 15.62 9.06
CA ASN A 139 20.52 16.86 8.64
C ASN A 139 19.85 16.76 7.25
N GLU A 140 19.70 15.59 6.70
CA GLU A 140 19.06 15.38 5.41
C GLU A 140 17.63 14.89 5.57
N VAL A 141 16.76 15.35 4.66
CA VAL A 141 15.36 14.90 4.59
C VAL A 141 14.96 14.57 3.17
N MET A 142 14.09 13.57 3.05
CA MET A 142 13.33 13.30 1.83
C MET A 142 11.87 13.69 2.08
N VAL A 143 11.30 14.47 1.18
CA VAL A 143 10.03 15.16 1.38
C VAL A 143 9.03 14.84 0.29
N THR A 144 7.75 15.09 0.56
CA THR A 144 6.72 15.08 -0.49
C THR A 144 6.33 16.51 -0.84
N PRO A 145 5.90 16.79 -2.09
CA PRO A 145 5.42 18.12 -2.46
C PRO A 145 4.26 18.60 -1.57
N LYS A 146 3.42 17.66 -1.11
CA LYS A 146 2.33 17.95 -0.19
C LYS A 146 2.85 18.45 1.16
N ALA A 147 3.78 17.72 1.76
CA ALA A 147 4.34 18.09 3.06
C ALA A 147 5.14 19.41 3.01
N LEU A 148 5.87 19.67 1.92
CA LEU A 148 6.51 20.98 1.70
C LEU A 148 5.48 22.11 1.66
N LYS A 149 4.37 21.91 0.95
CA LYS A 149 3.30 22.91 0.88
C LYS A 149 2.68 23.19 2.24
N GLU A 150 2.41 22.16 3.03
CA GLU A 150 1.86 22.31 4.40
C GLU A 150 2.81 23.09 5.32
N CYS A 151 4.12 22.93 5.15
CA CYS A 151 5.14 23.70 5.87
C CYS A 151 5.37 25.11 5.30
N GLY A 152 4.63 25.54 4.26
CA GLY A 152 4.88 26.83 3.59
C GLY A 152 6.15 26.86 2.74
N LEU A 153 6.76 25.72 2.47
CA LEU A 153 8.03 25.53 1.74
C LEU A 153 7.83 25.00 0.31
N GLY A 154 6.67 25.27 -0.30
CA GLY A 154 6.30 24.70 -1.60
C GLY A 154 7.25 25.04 -2.76
N ASP A 155 8.04 26.10 -2.67
CA ASP A 155 9.00 26.55 -3.68
C ASP A 155 10.39 25.90 -3.50
N TYR A 156 10.60 25.11 -2.43
CA TYR A 156 11.90 24.50 -2.13
C TYR A 156 12.09 23.22 -2.93
N GLY A 157 13.33 22.99 -3.37
CA GLY A 157 13.75 21.83 -4.15
C GLY A 157 14.91 21.06 -3.54
N ILE A 158 15.42 20.07 -4.26
CA ILE A 158 16.59 19.29 -3.85
C ILE A 158 17.81 20.20 -3.76
N GLY A 159 18.50 20.16 -2.63
CA GLY A 159 19.67 21.00 -2.30
C GLY A 159 19.32 22.20 -1.44
N ASP A 160 18.06 22.61 -1.35
CA ASP A 160 17.66 23.71 -0.50
C ASP A 160 17.66 23.29 0.97
N SER A 161 17.96 24.26 1.83
CA SER A 161 17.98 24.08 3.29
C SER A 161 16.94 24.99 3.94
N PHE A 162 16.32 24.50 4.99
CA PHE A 162 15.28 25.21 5.72
C PHE A 162 15.33 24.86 7.20
N ARG A 163 14.76 25.74 8.03
CA ARG A 163 14.67 25.57 9.48
C ARG A 163 13.26 25.19 9.90
N VAL A 164 13.16 24.23 10.84
CA VAL A 164 11.91 23.81 11.47
C VAL A 164 12.02 23.77 12.96
N LYS A 165 10.90 23.99 13.64
CA LYS A 165 10.74 23.74 15.07
C LYS A 165 10.32 22.30 15.28
N TRP A 166 11.04 21.56 16.09
CA TRP A 166 10.81 20.15 16.37
C TRP A 166 10.73 19.91 17.87
N THR A 167 9.79 19.10 18.31
CA THR A 167 9.65 18.73 19.71
C THR A 167 10.13 17.30 19.94
N ASN A 168 11.04 17.14 20.88
CA ASN A 168 11.58 15.86 21.30
C ASN A 168 10.57 15.08 22.19
N PRO A 169 10.84 13.77 22.54
CA PRO A 169 9.94 12.98 23.38
C PRO A 169 9.72 13.56 24.78
N GLN A 170 10.62 14.41 25.26
CA GLN A 170 10.53 15.08 26.56
C GLN A 170 9.74 16.40 26.51
N GLY A 171 9.20 16.77 25.36
CA GLY A 171 8.43 18.00 25.15
C GLY A 171 9.27 19.24 24.98
N VAL A 172 10.60 19.12 24.78
CA VAL A 172 11.48 20.24 24.55
C VAL A 172 11.53 20.60 23.07
N GLN A 173 11.20 21.84 22.75
CA GLN A 173 11.24 22.36 21.40
C GLN A 173 12.68 22.79 21.04
N GLN A 174 13.09 22.41 19.81
CA GLN A 174 14.42 22.72 19.26
C GLN A 174 14.27 23.15 17.79
N ASP A 175 15.14 24.05 17.37
CA ASP A 175 15.30 24.42 15.97
C ASP A 175 16.24 23.45 15.28
N LEU A 176 15.80 22.90 14.15
CA LEU A 176 16.56 21.97 13.30
C LEU A 176 16.70 22.54 11.90
N ASP A 177 17.91 22.46 11.37
CA ASP A 177 18.20 22.80 9.98
C ASP A 177 18.27 21.50 9.14
N PHE A 178 17.42 21.41 8.13
CA PHE A 178 17.39 20.29 7.20
C PHE A 178 17.73 20.71 5.77
N THR A 179 18.40 19.82 5.05
CA THR A 179 18.64 19.94 3.61
C THR A 179 17.84 18.87 2.88
N ILE A 180 17.10 19.26 1.83
CA ILE A 180 16.32 18.34 1.00
C ILE A 180 17.28 17.55 0.12
N CYS A 181 17.38 16.23 0.35
CA CYS A 181 18.19 15.32 -0.47
C CYS A 181 17.37 14.49 -1.46
N GLY A 182 16.05 14.49 -1.30
CA GLY A 182 15.14 13.79 -2.20
C GLY A 182 13.71 14.29 -2.09
N ILE A 183 12.98 14.12 -3.18
CA ILE A 183 11.55 14.41 -3.29
C ILE A 183 10.86 13.18 -3.87
N TRP A 184 9.78 12.75 -3.24
CA TRP A 184 8.99 11.64 -3.72
C TRP A 184 7.48 11.93 -3.63
N ASP A 185 6.68 11.25 -4.45
CA ASP A 185 5.23 11.28 -4.36
C ASP A 185 4.67 9.87 -4.58
N GLY A 186 3.50 9.62 -4.03
CA GLY A 186 2.87 8.33 -4.10
C GLY A 186 1.44 8.33 -3.55
N TYR A 187 0.86 7.15 -3.50
CA TYR A 187 -0.41 6.95 -2.82
C TYR A 187 -0.19 6.93 -1.30
N GLY A 188 -1.21 7.33 -0.54
CA GLY A 188 -1.16 7.34 0.92
C GLY A 188 -0.10 8.29 1.49
N THR A 189 0.41 9.24 0.69
CA THR A 189 1.37 10.23 1.18
C THR A 189 0.73 11.07 2.26
N LYS A 190 1.29 10.93 3.46
CA LYS A 190 0.97 11.75 4.64
C LYS A 190 1.86 12.97 4.65
N ASN A 191 1.55 13.93 5.52
CA ASN A 191 2.45 15.04 5.81
C ASN A 191 3.63 14.50 6.64
N THR A 192 4.61 13.90 5.96
CA THR A 192 5.75 13.24 6.61
C THR A 192 7.01 13.54 5.82
N PHE A 193 8.05 13.95 6.52
CA PHE A 193 9.41 14.00 6.01
C PHE A 193 10.13 12.73 6.44
N TYR A 194 10.77 12.06 5.52
CA TYR A 194 11.66 10.96 5.86
C TYR A 194 13.01 11.48 6.25
N VAL A 195 13.53 10.93 7.35
CA VAL A 195 14.83 11.27 7.93
C VAL A 195 15.76 10.05 7.88
N SER A 196 17.05 10.29 8.08
CA SER A 196 18.04 9.21 8.15
C SER A 196 17.91 8.38 9.42
N LYS A 197 18.44 7.15 9.39
CA LYS A 197 18.61 6.33 10.61
C LYS A 197 19.41 7.07 11.70
N ALA A 198 20.45 7.79 11.29
CA ALA A 198 21.30 8.58 12.21
C ALA A 198 20.54 9.70 12.92
N PHE A 199 19.54 10.31 12.26
CA PHE A 199 18.65 11.26 12.92
C PHE A 199 17.72 10.54 13.91
N TYR A 200 17.07 9.46 13.46
CA TYR A 200 16.15 8.69 14.28
C TYR A 200 16.83 8.22 15.59
N ASP A 201 18.02 7.61 15.49
CA ASP A 201 18.78 7.12 16.65
C ASP A 201 19.14 8.24 17.65
N ALA A 202 19.30 9.46 17.16
CA ALA A 202 19.60 10.63 18.00
C ALA A 202 18.35 11.37 18.50
N SER A 203 17.17 11.05 18.00
CA SER A 203 15.94 11.78 18.31
C SER A 203 15.37 11.45 19.69
N GLY A 204 15.75 10.33 20.29
CA GLY A 204 15.21 9.83 21.56
C GLY A 204 13.84 9.16 21.43
N TRP A 205 13.27 9.07 20.22
CA TRP A 205 12.07 8.30 19.95
C TRP A 205 12.40 6.81 19.79
N SER A 206 11.50 5.93 20.22
CA SER A 206 11.69 4.48 20.16
C SER A 206 10.56 3.77 19.40
N ILE A 207 10.89 2.67 18.72
CA ILE A 207 9.91 1.83 18.00
C ILE A 207 9.07 0.96 18.92
N ASP A 208 9.44 0.80 20.18
CA ASP A 208 8.70 0.02 21.18
C ASP A 208 7.41 0.72 21.65
N SER A 209 7.31 2.02 21.40
CA SER A 209 6.08 2.77 21.69
C SER A 209 5.03 2.56 20.60
N VAL A 210 3.79 2.26 21.03
CA VAL A 210 2.61 2.13 20.16
C VAL A 210 2.35 3.38 19.32
N SER A 211 2.72 4.56 19.81
CA SER A 211 2.53 5.83 19.12
C SER A 211 3.55 6.10 18.01
N SER A 212 4.76 5.53 18.12
CA SER A 212 5.88 5.85 17.23
C SER A 212 6.33 4.68 16.34
N GLY A 213 6.23 3.44 16.81
CA GLY A 213 6.65 2.26 16.06
C GLY A 213 5.52 1.65 15.24
N ARG A 214 5.78 1.35 13.98
CA ARG A 214 4.89 0.58 13.10
C ARG A 214 5.71 -0.47 12.38
N ILE A 215 5.40 -1.72 12.65
CA ILE A 215 6.05 -2.87 12.06
C ILE A 215 5.05 -3.52 11.10
N MET A 216 5.36 -3.52 9.82
CA MET A 216 4.56 -4.11 8.77
C MET A 216 5.13 -5.46 8.37
N MET A 217 4.28 -6.41 8.08
CA MET A 217 4.66 -7.80 7.78
C MET A 217 3.95 -8.30 6.54
N ASN A 218 4.67 -9.10 5.75
CA ASN A 218 4.12 -9.89 4.66
C ASN A 218 4.31 -11.38 4.98
N PHE A 219 3.26 -12.16 4.74
CA PHE A 219 3.27 -13.60 5.02
C PHE A 219 3.50 -14.43 3.76
N ARG A 220 4.08 -15.61 3.93
CA ARG A 220 4.29 -16.58 2.85
C ARG A 220 2.97 -17.08 2.26
N GLN A 221 2.00 -17.37 3.12
CA GLN A 221 0.62 -17.67 2.72
C GLN A 221 -0.23 -16.42 2.98
N LYS A 222 -0.80 -15.88 1.92
CA LYS A 222 -1.77 -14.79 2.08
C LYS A 222 -2.99 -15.35 2.79
N ILE A 223 -3.10 -15.07 4.08
CA ILE A 223 -4.22 -15.49 4.90
C ILE A 223 -5.43 -14.68 4.43
N MET A 224 -6.27 -15.30 3.60
CA MET A 224 -7.64 -14.82 3.34
C MET A 224 -8.56 -15.35 4.44
N THR A 225 -8.25 -15.11 5.69
CA THR A 225 -9.15 -15.41 6.80
C THR A 225 -9.67 -14.12 7.39
N THR A 226 -10.88 -13.78 6.99
CA THR A 226 -11.80 -13.02 7.82
C THR A 226 -12.32 -13.97 8.92
N GLU A 227 -11.58 -14.15 9.98
CA GLU A 227 -12.17 -14.57 11.22
C GLU A 227 -12.43 -13.31 12.05
N GLN A 228 -13.71 -13.11 12.29
CA GLN A 228 -14.30 -12.12 13.18
C GLN A 228 -13.95 -12.41 14.64
#